data_3bdf613521d7e889cbce9b643fd73642
#
_entry.id   3bdf613521d7e889cbce9b643fd73642
#
_cell.length_a   1.000
_cell.length_b   1.000
_cell.length_c   1.000
_cell.angle_alpha   90.00
_cell.angle_beta   90.00
_cell.angle_gamma   90.00
#
_symmetry.space_group_name_H-M   'P 1'
#
loop_
_entity.id
_entity.type
_entity.pdbx_description
1 polymer ?
#
loop_
_entity_poly.entity_id
_entity_poly.type
_entity_poly.pdbx_seq_one_letter_code
_entity_poly.pdbx_strand_id
1 'polypeptide(L)'
;MPGYSRGAVPGMAARHMTTGINVPVRIGKATVMPGDLVVGDREGVNFIPPQAVERLVEAARTTHIHDDWVKSKFKTRQFKSTDVYGSGSLHDPALKKEYDDNMKEQLSRQK
;
A
#
# COMPACT_ATOMS: atom_id res chain seq x y z
N MET A 1 7.65 -17.30 -10.16
CA MET A 1 7.24 -17.00 -8.79
C MET A 1 8.25 -16.04 -8.19
N PRO A 2 7.86 -14.85 -7.70
CA PRO A 2 8.80 -13.93 -7.09
C PRO A 2 9.33 -14.50 -5.77
N GLY A 3 10.61 -14.25 -5.47
CA GLY A 3 11.27 -14.69 -4.24
C GLY A 3 11.88 -13.48 -3.51
N TYR A 4 11.51 -13.31 -2.24
CA TYR A 4 12.06 -12.27 -1.37
C TYR A 4 13.01 -12.91 -0.38
N SER A 5 14.25 -12.42 -0.30
CA SER A 5 15.27 -12.95 0.61
C SER A 5 16.16 -11.85 1.16
N ARG A 6 16.76 -12.09 2.32
CA ARG A 6 17.78 -11.22 2.90
C ARG A 6 19.12 -11.31 2.19
N GLY A 7 19.32 -12.36 1.40
CA GLY A 7 20.54 -12.63 0.67
C GLY A 7 20.56 -14.07 0.17
N ALA A 8 21.54 -14.37 -0.68
CA ALA A 8 21.81 -15.70 -1.18
C ALA A 8 23.11 -16.21 -0.57
N VAL A 9 23.12 -17.48 -0.14
CA VAL A 9 24.32 -18.15 0.34
C VAL A 9 24.56 -19.41 -0.48
N PRO A 10 25.80 -19.67 -0.92
CA PRO A 10 26.15 -20.94 -1.53
C PRO A 10 26.22 -22.00 -0.42
N GLY A 11 25.27 -22.88 -0.35
CA GLY A 11 25.28 -23.94 0.66
C GLY A 11 24.19 -24.97 0.44
N MET A 12 24.49 -26.21 0.82
CA MET A 12 23.49 -27.27 0.83
C MET A 12 22.60 -27.13 2.06
N ALA A 13 21.28 -27.22 1.87
CA ALA A 13 20.29 -27.23 2.95
C ALA A 13 20.29 -28.55 3.76
N ALA A 14 21.41 -29.25 3.83
CA ALA A 14 21.55 -30.57 4.46
C ALA A 14 21.15 -30.61 5.95
N ARG A 15 21.06 -29.45 6.59
CA ARG A 15 20.64 -29.33 8.00
C ARG A 15 19.23 -28.75 8.16
N HIS A 16 18.51 -28.56 7.06
CA HIS A 16 17.15 -28.03 7.09
C HIS A 16 16.18 -29.13 6.69
N MET A 17 15.13 -29.25 7.45
CA MET A 17 14.03 -30.16 7.17
C MET A 17 12.74 -29.35 6.98
N THR A 18 11.96 -29.72 5.96
CA THR A 18 10.63 -29.14 5.78
C THR A 18 9.72 -29.70 6.87
N THR A 19 9.21 -28.81 7.72
CA THR A 19 8.35 -29.19 8.84
C THR A 19 6.86 -29.13 8.49
N GLY A 20 6.50 -28.49 7.36
CA GLY A 20 5.13 -28.43 6.89
C GLY A 20 5.02 -27.75 5.53
N ILE A 21 3.91 -28.03 4.86
CA ILE A 21 3.48 -27.39 3.62
C ILE A 21 2.09 -26.85 3.85
N ASN A 22 1.81 -25.62 3.41
CA ASN A 22 0.52 -24.96 3.59
C ASN A 22 0.10 -24.82 5.07
N VAL A 23 1.05 -24.48 5.93
CA VAL A 23 0.86 -24.27 7.36
C VAL A 23 1.21 -22.82 7.71
N PRO A 24 0.69 -22.27 8.82
CA PRO A 24 1.10 -20.96 9.30
C PRO A 24 2.60 -20.88 9.54
N VAL A 25 3.23 -19.80 9.10
CA VAL A 25 4.65 -19.57 9.28
C VAL A 25 4.90 -18.20 9.91
N ARG A 26 6.01 -18.10 10.64
CA ARG A 26 6.45 -16.82 11.20
C ARG A 26 7.58 -16.25 10.36
N ILE A 27 7.37 -15.03 9.86
CA ILE A 27 8.39 -14.28 9.11
C ILE A 27 8.69 -13.00 9.88
N GLY A 28 9.82 -12.95 10.56
CA GLY A 28 10.16 -11.86 11.47
C GLY A 28 9.16 -11.76 12.63
N LYS A 29 8.43 -10.65 12.70
CA LYS A 29 7.37 -10.42 13.70
C LYS A 29 5.97 -10.76 13.20
N ALA A 30 5.81 -11.02 11.89
CA ALA A 30 4.53 -11.34 11.29
C ALA A 30 4.23 -12.84 11.32
N THR A 31 2.98 -13.20 11.58
CA THR A 31 2.45 -14.55 11.34
C THR A 31 1.74 -14.52 10.00
N VAL A 32 2.15 -15.40 9.10
CA VAL A 32 1.60 -15.52 7.74
C VAL A 32 0.76 -16.77 7.66
N MET A 33 -0.49 -16.59 7.23
CA MET A 33 -1.43 -17.69 7.09
C MET A 33 -1.45 -18.22 5.66
N PRO A 34 -1.74 -19.51 5.47
CA PRO A 34 -2.03 -20.02 4.13
C PRO A 34 -3.15 -19.22 3.46
N GLY A 35 -2.92 -18.77 2.23
CA GLY A 35 -3.89 -17.96 1.48
C GLY A 35 -3.72 -16.44 1.62
N ASP A 36 -2.84 -15.96 2.49
CA ASP A 36 -2.53 -14.53 2.56
C ASP A 36 -1.94 -14.05 1.23
N LEU A 37 -2.39 -12.86 0.78
CA LEU A 37 -1.79 -12.16 -0.34
C LEU A 37 -0.46 -11.53 0.09
N VAL A 38 0.57 -11.73 -0.70
CA VAL A 38 1.91 -11.19 -0.43
C VAL A 38 2.19 -10.03 -1.38
N VAL A 39 2.40 -8.85 -0.82
CA VAL A 39 2.81 -7.65 -1.56
C VAL A 39 4.16 -7.20 -1.05
N GLY A 40 5.13 -7.14 -1.96
CA GLY A 40 6.49 -6.74 -1.61
C GLY A 40 7.07 -5.72 -2.58
N ASP A 41 7.81 -4.77 -2.01
CA ASP A 41 8.55 -3.74 -2.73
C ASP A 41 9.94 -3.50 -2.10
N ARG A 42 10.55 -2.35 -2.38
CA ARG A 42 11.86 -1.97 -1.82
C ARG A 42 11.80 -1.64 -0.31
N GLU A 43 10.63 -1.26 0.18
CA GLU A 43 10.45 -0.87 1.59
C GLU A 43 10.15 -2.07 2.47
N GLY A 44 9.55 -3.14 1.91
CA GLY A 44 9.27 -4.33 2.68
C GLY A 44 8.30 -5.30 2.04
N VAL A 45 7.83 -6.24 2.85
CA VAL A 45 6.86 -7.26 2.46
C VAL A 45 5.67 -7.21 3.42
N ASN A 46 4.48 -7.09 2.85
CA ASN A 46 3.21 -7.09 3.57
C ASN A 46 2.44 -8.38 3.30
N PHE A 47 1.79 -8.90 4.32
CA PHE A 47 0.92 -10.07 4.26
C PHE A 47 -0.50 -9.63 4.54
N ILE A 48 -1.40 -9.88 3.60
CA ILE A 48 -2.78 -9.36 3.61
C ILE A 48 -3.74 -10.52 3.63
N PRO A 49 -4.54 -10.68 4.71
CA PRO A 49 -5.58 -11.69 4.75
C PRO A 49 -6.60 -11.49 3.61
N PRO A 50 -7.08 -12.58 2.98
CA PRO A 50 -8.03 -12.50 1.85
C PRO A 50 -9.25 -11.62 2.13
N GLN A 51 -9.76 -11.65 3.36
CA GLN A 51 -10.93 -10.89 3.79
C GLN A 51 -10.72 -9.35 3.79
N ALA A 52 -9.46 -8.91 3.83
CA ALA A 52 -9.10 -7.50 3.83
C ALA A 52 -8.82 -6.94 2.42
N VAL A 53 -8.66 -7.81 1.41
CA VAL A 53 -8.18 -7.42 0.08
C VAL A 53 -9.08 -6.39 -0.59
N GLU A 54 -10.39 -6.65 -0.67
CA GLU A 54 -11.33 -5.74 -1.34
C GLU A 54 -11.31 -4.35 -0.72
N ARG A 55 -11.39 -4.30 0.62
CA ARG A 55 -11.36 -3.03 1.35
C ARG A 55 -10.03 -2.29 1.18
N LEU A 56 -8.92 -3.03 1.13
CA LEU A 56 -7.60 -2.43 0.90
C LEU A 56 -7.44 -1.89 -0.51
N VAL A 57 -7.95 -2.61 -1.52
CA VAL A 57 -7.92 -2.14 -2.91
C VAL A 57 -8.71 -0.84 -3.05
N GLU A 58 -9.89 -0.74 -2.44
CA GLU A 58 -10.70 0.48 -2.49
C GLU A 58 -10.02 1.64 -1.76
N ALA A 59 -9.47 1.40 -0.58
CA ALA A 59 -8.69 2.39 0.15
C ALA A 59 -7.45 2.84 -0.64
N ALA A 60 -6.72 1.92 -1.26
CA ALA A 60 -5.54 2.22 -2.07
C ALA A 60 -5.88 3.08 -3.29
N ARG A 61 -7.01 2.83 -3.96
CA ARG A 61 -7.49 3.67 -5.07
C ARG A 61 -7.71 5.11 -4.62
N THR A 62 -8.45 5.28 -3.52
CA THR A 62 -8.75 6.61 -2.97
C THR A 62 -7.46 7.34 -2.58
N THR A 63 -6.55 6.65 -1.91
CA THR A 63 -5.24 7.21 -1.52
C THR A 63 -4.41 7.59 -2.75
N HIS A 64 -4.38 6.76 -3.78
CA HIS A 64 -3.63 7.04 -5.00
C HIS A 64 -4.13 8.29 -5.73
N ILE A 65 -5.46 8.44 -5.87
CA ILE A 65 -6.08 9.65 -6.44
C ILE A 65 -5.72 10.89 -5.61
N HIS A 66 -5.78 10.77 -4.28
CA HIS A 66 -5.39 11.84 -3.37
C HIS A 66 -3.94 12.25 -3.56
N ASP A 67 -3.02 11.28 -3.58
CA ASP A 67 -1.58 11.54 -3.73
C ASP A 67 -1.25 12.19 -5.08
N ASP A 68 -1.89 11.76 -6.16
CA ASP A 68 -1.66 12.36 -7.47
C ASP A 68 -2.20 13.80 -7.54
N TRP A 69 -3.34 14.07 -6.93
CA TRP A 69 -3.85 15.43 -6.80
C TRP A 69 -2.89 16.30 -5.99
N VAL A 70 -2.44 15.82 -4.84
CA VAL A 70 -1.46 16.51 -3.98
C VAL A 70 -0.16 16.80 -4.72
N LYS A 71 0.40 15.82 -5.44
CA LYS A 71 1.59 16.00 -6.27
C LYS A 71 1.39 17.11 -7.32
N SER A 72 0.19 17.18 -7.91
CA SER A 72 -0.14 18.25 -8.85
C SER A 72 -0.10 19.64 -8.21
N LYS A 73 -0.59 19.76 -6.98
CA LYS A 73 -0.58 21.01 -6.22
C LYS A 73 0.82 21.44 -5.80
N PHE A 74 1.66 20.50 -5.38
CA PHE A 74 3.06 20.82 -5.05
C PHE A 74 3.88 21.32 -6.24
N LYS A 75 3.55 20.90 -7.46
CA LYS A 75 4.20 21.43 -8.66
C LYS A 75 4.00 22.94 -8.82
N THR A 76 2.89 23.49 -8.33
CA THR A 76 2.60 24.93 -8.39
C THR A 76 3.38 25.73 -7.33
N ARG A 77 4.00 25.08 -6.34
CA ARG A 77 4.73 25.70 -5.20
C ARG A 77 3.91 26.70 -4.37
N GLN A 78 2.59 26.69 -4.49
CA GLN A 78 1.68 27.61 -3.78
C GLN A 78 1.18 27.05 -2.45
N PHE A 79 1.38 25.76 -2.18
CA PHE A 79 0.83 25.06 -1.03
C PHE A 79 1.94 24.44 -0.17
N LYS A 80 1.75 24.44 1.15
CA LYS A 80 2.58 23.73 2.10
C LYS A 80 2.00 22.33 2.35
N SER A 81 2.84 21.40 2.81
CA SER A 81 2.41 20.05 3.17
C SER A 81 1.28 20.05 4.20
N THR A 82 1.32 20.97 5.16
CA THR A 82 0.28 21.13 6.17
C THR A 82 -1.08 21.52 5.61
N ASP A 83 -1.12 22.17 4.46
CA ASP A 83 -2.37 22.62 3.84
C ASP A 83 -3.12 21.49 3.17
N VAL A 84 -2.42 20.41 2.86
CA VAL A 84 -2.92 19.29 2.03
C VAL A 84 -2.97 17.96 2.79
N TYR A 85 -2.02 17.70 3.72
CA TYR A 85 -1.94 16.45 4.50
C TYR A 85 -2.31 16.60 5.98
N GLY A 86 -2.64 17.79 6.47
CA GLY A 86 -2.96 18.00 7.90
C GLY A 86 -4.26 17.29 8.32
N SER A 87 -4.34 16.87 9.57
CA SER A 87 -5.57 16.35 10.17
C SER A 87 -6.62 17.48 10.24
N GLY A 88 -7.63 17.43 9.42
CA GLY A 88 -8.57 18.51 9.17
C GLY A 88 -8.20 19.36 7.96
N SER A 89 -7.33 18.84 7.15
CA SER A 89 -6.76 19.37 5.92
C SER A 89 -7.83 19.80 4.93
N LEU A 90 -7.51 20.81 4.16
CA LEU A 90 -8.39 21.53 3.28
C LEU A 90 -9.29 22.52 4.06
N HIS A 91 -8.63 23.33 4.89
CA HIS A 91 -9.29 24.47 5.56
C HIS A 91 -9.78 25.54 4.57
N ASP A 92 -9.20 25.59 3.38
CA ASP A 92 -9.67 26.44 2.30
C ASP A 92 -10.86 25.78 1.60
N PRO A 93 -12.07 26.38 1.66
CA PRO A 93 -13.28 25.84 1.02
C PRO A 93 -13.14 25.67 -0.49
N ALA A 94 -12.37 26.53 -1.15
CA ALA A 94 -12.14 26.47 -2.60
C ALA A 94 -11.28 25.25 -2.95
N LEU A 95 -10.22 25.02 -2.18
CA LEU A 95 -9.34 23.87 -2.36
C LEU A 95 -10.06 22.54 -2.08
N LYS A 96 -10.93 22.54 -1.07
CA LYS A 96 -11.77 21.38 -0.74
C LYS A 96 -12.73 21.04 -1.86
N LYS A 97 -13.40 22.04 -2.42
CA LYS A 97 -14.32 21.83 -3.56
C LYS A 97 -13.59 21.26 -4.78
N GLU A 98 -12.42 21.81 -5.10
CA GLU A 98 -11.59 21.31 -6.21
C GLU A 98 -11.16 19.87 -5.98
N TYR A 99 -10.78 19.52 -4.76
CA TYR A 99 -10.44 18.15 -4.38
C TYR A 99 -11.62 17.18 -4.56
N ASP A 100 -12.79 17.55 -4.04
CA ASP A 100 -14.00 16.74 -4.12
C ASP A 100 -14.44 16.51 -5.57
N ASP A 101 -14.33 17.54 -6.43
CA ASP A 101 -14.66 17.45 -7.85
C ASP A 101 -13.65 16.54 -8.58
N ASN A 102 -12.35 16.69 -8.32
CA ASN A 102 -11.32 15.80 -8.87
C ASN A 102 -11.53 14.35 -8.45
N MET A 103 -11.80 14.11 -7.17
CA MET A 103 -12.05 12.77 -6.64
C MET A 103 -13.22 12.09 -7.36
N LYS A 104 -14.34 12.79 -7.51
CA LYS A 104 -15.52 12.28 -8.24
C LYS A 104 -15.20 11.93 -9.69
N GLU A 105 -14.49 12.82 -10.39
CA GLU A 105 -14.10 12.61 -11.78
C GLU A 105 -13.21 11.38 -11.94
N GLN A 106 -12.17 11.25 -11.11
CA GLN A 106 -11.24 10.14 -11.20
C GLN A 106 -11.90 8.79 -10.85
N LEU A 107 -12.76 8.76 -9.84
CA LEU A 107 -13.52 7.55 -9.49
C LEU A 107 -14.50 7.13 -10.60
N SER A 108 -15.05 8.09 -11.36
CA SER A 108 -15.94 7.79 -12.48
C SER A 108 -15.22 7.20 -13.69
N ARG A 109 -13.94 7.56 -13.89
CA ARG A 109 -13.10 7.05 -15.00
C ARG A 109 -12.58 5.63 -14.78
N GLN A 110 -12.61 5.16 -13.53
CA GLN A 110 -12.08 3.83 -13.16
C GLN A 110 -13.17 2.74 -13.04
N LYS A 111 -14.42 3.08 -13.33
CA LYS A 111 -15.53 2.13 -13.49
C LYS A 111 -15.59 1.60 -14.92
#